data_97a5f0736f18804bc233fc84e1d7d0ff
#
_entry.id   97a5f0736f18804bc233fc84e1d7d0ff
#
_cell.length_a   1.000
_cell.length_b   1.000
_cell.length_c   1.000
_cell.angle_alpha   90.00
_cell.angle_beta   90.00
_cell.angle_gamma   90.00
#
_symmetry.space_group_name_H-M   'P 1'
#
loop_
_entity.id
_entity.type
_entity.pdbx_description
1 polymer ?
#
loop_
_entity_poly.entity_id
_entity_poly.type
_entity_poly.pdbx_seq_one_letter_code
_entity_poly.pdbx_strand_id
1 'polypeptide(L)'
;MHGRFGEVAGDGSGLAIVAYGSFGGEELGFGSDLDLVFLYDAGQARGESDGPKPLDAARYHARLVQRVVHLLGTLTRAGRLYEVDVRLRPDGSKGMPVLSIAAYEDYQRERAWVWELQALVRARAVAGDRTLARRFARTREALLGDARDGDRVRAEIVAMRARWRAGRDRSDAANFDLKQGLGGLVDIEFLLQALVLLHAARHPGLLASGH
;
A
#
# COMPACT_ATOMS: atom_id res chain seq x y z
N MET A 1 24.81 -1.09 3.84
CA MET A 1 24.39 -2.38 3.27
C MET A 1 25.34 -2.83 2.16
N HIS A 2 25.70 -1.95 1.23
CA HIS A 2 26.60 -2.23 0.11
C HIS A 2 27.95 -2.86 0.53
N GLY A 3 28.61 -2.36 1.57
CA GLY A 3 29.91 -2.89 2.01
C GLY A 3 29.94 -4.37 2.43
N ARG A 4 28.77 -4.97 2.78
CA ARG A 4 28.69 -6.37 3.19
C ARG A 4 28.07 -7.29 2.15
N PHE A 5 27.05 -6.80 1.44
CA PHE A 5 26.25 -7.61 0.52
C PHE A 5 26.42 -7.19 -0.94
N GLY A 6 27.12 -6.06 -1.20
CA GLY A 6 27.26 -5.50 -2.54
C GLY A 6 25.93 -4.94 -3.09
N GLU A 7 25.77 -4.98 -4.39
CA GLU A 7 24.58 -4.56 -5.12
C GLU A 7 23.98 -5.75 -5.88
N VAL A 8 22.69 -5.72 -6.09
CA VAL A 8 22.04 -6.64 -7.03
C VAL A 8 22.12 -6.01 -8.42
N ALA A 9 22.59 -6.77 -9.41
CA ALA A 9 22.72 -6.30 -10.78
C ALA A 9 21.38 -5.77 -11.34
N GLY A 10 21.40 -4.57 -11.93
CA GLY A 10 20.23 -3.93 -12.55
C GLY A 10 20.42 -2.42 -12.70
N ASP A 11 19.60 -1.81 -13.55
CA ASP A 11 19.61 -0.36 -13.84
C ASP A 11 18.84 0.43 -12.77
N GLY A 12 19.35 0.50 -11.56
CA GLY A 12 18.72 1.27 -10.48
C GLY A 12 18.49 0.45 -9.22
N SER A 13 17.75 1.00 -8.26
CA SER A 13 17.50 0.32 -6.98
C SER A 13 16.66 -0.95 -7.12
N GLY A 14 15.94 -1.10 -8.24
CA GLY A 14 14.99 -2.19 -8.45
C GLY A 14 13.91 -2.29 -7.37
N LEU A 15 13.75 -1.25 -6.55
CA LEU A 15 12.80 -1.16 -5.44
C LEU A 15 11.91 0.07 -5.62
N ALA A 16 10.61 -0.09 -5.46
CA ALA A 16 9.66 1.01 -5.34
C ALA A 16 8.94 0.95 -3.99
N ILE A 17 8.66 2.11 -3.44
CA ILE A 17 7.86 2.30 -2.23
C ILE A 17 6.51 2.86 -2.64
N VAL A 18 5.46 2.13 -2.31
CA VAL A 18 4.07 2.51 -2.55
C VAL A 18 3.45 2.92 -1.24
N ALA A 19 2.94 4.14 -1.17
CA ALA A 19 2.17 4.64 -0.05
C ALA A 19 0.68 4.37 -0.27
N TYR A 20 0.02 4.02 0.81
CA TYR A 20 -1.44 3.85 0.92
C TYR A 20 -2.01 4.83 1.94
N GLY A 21 -3.28 4.71 2.24
CA GLY A 21 -3.94 5.49 3.29
C GLY A 21 -3.72 7.00 3.14
N SER A 22 -3.51 7.69 4.24
CA SER A 22 -3.35 9.15 4.27
C SER A 22 -2.12 9.64 3.50
N PHE A 23 -1.02 8.87 3.54
CA PHE A 23 0.18 9.24 2.81
C PHE A 23 0.03 9.06 1.29
N GLY A 24 -0.60 7.97 0.86
CA GLY A 24 -0.92 7.74 -0.55
C GLY A 24 -1.87 8.79 -1.11
N GLY A 25 -2.86 9.21 -0.33
CA GLY A 25 -3.86 10.23 -0.67
C GLY A 25 -3.41 11.67 -0.50
N GLU A 26 -2.15 11.94 -0.14
CA GLU A 26 -1.62 13.29 0.13
C GLU A 26 -2.33 14.04 1.29
N GLU A 27 -2.86 13.29 2.25
CA GLU A 27 -3.64 13.79 3.40
C GLU A 27 -2.94 13.47 4.73
N LEU A 28 -1.61 13.34 4.72
CA LEU A 28 -0.83 12.98 5.90
C LEU A 28 -0.94 14.06 6.97
N GLY A 29 -1.55 13.72 8.10
CA GLY A 29 -1.64 14.59 9.28
C GLY A 29 -0.60 14.25 10.34
N PHE A 30 -0.48 15.11 11.36
CA PHE A 30 0.35 14.83 12.53
C PHE A 30 -0.12 13.55 13.23
N GLY A 31 0.83 12.62 13.49
CA GLY A 31 0.53 11.36 14.15
C GLY A 31 -0.13 10.31 13.23
N SER A 32 -0.21 10.55 11.92
CA SER A 32 -0.61 9.51 10.96
C SER A 32 0.51 8.49 10.76
N ASP A 33 0.12 7.23 10.66
CA ASP A 33 1.03 6.14 10.27
C ASP A 33 1.39 6.24 8.79
N LEU A 34 2.55 5.72 8.41
CA LEU A 34 2.92 5.48 7.03
C LEU A 34 2.49 4.06 6.63
N ASP A 35 1.42 3.94 5.89
CA ASP A 35 1.00 2.68 5.27
C ASP A 35 1.84 2.44 4.02
N LEU A 36 2.77 1.49 4.06
CA LEU A 36 3.75 1.26 2.99
C LEU A 36 3.72 -0.18 2.46
N VAL A 37 3.81 -0.30 1.14
CA VAL A 37 4.09 -1.56 0.45
C VAL A 37 5.36 -1.39 -0.38
N PHE A 38 6.23 -2.39 -0.32
CA PHE A 38 7.52 -2.41 -1.01
C PHE A 38 7.49 -3.40 -2.15
N LEU A 39 7.82 -2.94 -3.34
CA LEU A 39 7.83 -3.75 -4.55
C LEU A 39 9.21 -3.76 -5.18
N TYR A 40 9.63 -4.92 -5.70
CA TYR A 40 10.86 -5.03 -6.46
C TYR A 40 10.63 -5.71 -7.82
N ASP A 41 11.54 -5.52 -8.77
CA ASP A 41 11.48 -6.19 -10.06
C ASP A 41 12.39 -7.42 -10.08
N ALA A 42 11.78 -8.61 -9.96
CA ALA A 42 12.52 -9.87 -10.01
C ALA A 42 13.12 -10.15 -11.39
N GLY A 43 12.61 -9.51 -12.46
CA GLY A 43 13.15 -9.67 -13.82
C GLY A 43 14.44 -8.86 -14.05
N GLN A 44 14.58 -7.72 -13.37
CA GLN A 44 15.79 -6.90 -13.39
C GLN A 44 16.82 -7.38 -12.37
N ALA A 45 16.38 -7.85 -11.22
CA ALA A 45 17.23 -8.35 -10.15
C ALA A 45 17.66 -9.80 -10.42
N ARG A 46 18.58 -10.00 -11.37
CA ARG A 46 19.05 -11.34 -11.75
C ARG A 46 20.25 -11.76 -10.91
N GLY A 47 20.18 -13.00 -10.38
CA GLY A 47 21.28 -13.62 -9.65
C GLY A 47 21.38 -13.17 -8.20
N GLU A 48 22.60 -13.29 -7.67
CA GLU A 48 22.95 -12.87 -6.31
C GLU A 48 23.65 -11.51 -6.34
N SER A 49 23.63 -10.81 -5.21
CA SER A 49 24.39 -9.57 -5.04
C SER A 49 25.91 -9.86 -5.08
N ASP A 50 26.70 -8.89 -5.53
CA ASP A 50 28.13 -9.00 -5.83
C ASP A 50 29.06 -8.78 -4.62
N GLY A 51 28.51 -8.70 -3.42
CA GLY A 51 29.30 -8.43 -2.20
C GLY A 51 29.94 -9.68 -1.56
N PRO A 52 30.75 -9.50 -0.50
CA PRO A 52 31.41 -10.59 0.22
C PRO A 52 30.47 -11.66 0.81
N LYS A 53 29.21 -11.33 0.98
CA LYS A 53 28.13 -12.24 1.42
C LYS A 53 26.94 -12.11 0.47
N PRO A 54 26.97 -12.79 -0.67
CA PRO A 54 25.92 -12.71 -1.68
C PRO A 54 24.55 -13.06 -1.12
N LEU A 55 23.52 -12.40 -1.65
CA LEU A 55 22.13 -12.64 -1.34
C LEU A 55 21.33 -12.70 -2.64
N ASP A 56 20.38 -13.60 -2.71
CA ASP A 56 19.37 -13.56 -3.76
C ASP A 56 18.54 -12.26 -3.67
N ALA A 57 17.96 -11.88 -4.80
CA ALA A 57 17.26 -10.60 -4.91
C ALA A 57 16.15 -10.41 -3.86
N ALA A 58 15.35 -11.42 -3.58
CA ALA A 58 14.26 -11.33 -2.60
C ALA A 58 14.80 -11.06 -1.19
N ARG A 59 15.84 -11.80 -0.78
CA ARG A 59 16.48 -11.60 0.54
C ARG A 59 17.20 -10.26 0.62
N TYR A 60 17.85 -9.84 -0.47
CA TYR A 60 18.51 -8.53 -0.53
C TYR A 60 17.51 -7.41 -0.30
N HIS A 61 16.41 -7.38 -1.07
CA HIS A 61 15.38 -6.35 -0.95
C HIS A 61 14.62 -6.44 0.40
N ALA A 62 14.37 -7.65 0.92
CA ALA A 62 13.77 -7.80 2.24
C ALA A 62 14.64 -7.16 3.35
N ARG A 63 15.96 -7.34 3.31
CA ARG A 63 16.88 -6.69 4.26
C ARG A 63 16.95 -5.17 4.05
N LEU A 64 16.90 -4.71 2.81
CA LEU A 64 16.85 -3.28 2.51
C LEU A 64 15.58 -2.66 3.10
N VAL A 65 14.42 -3.27 2.87
CA VAL A 65 13.14 -2.83 3.42
C VAL A 65 13.15 -2.80 4.94
N GLN A 66 13.66 -3.85 5.59
CA GLN A 66 13.78 -3.88 7.06
C GLN A 66 14.59 -2.69 7.59
N ARG A 67 15.65 -2.29 6.88
CA ARG A 67 16.46 -1.12 7.27
C ARG A 67 15.72 0.19 7.03
N VAL A 68 14.99 0.32 5.92
CA VAL A 68 14.18 1.51 5.64
C VAL A 68 13.11 1.68 6.71
N VAL A 69 12.37 0.63 7.01
CA VAL A 69 11.32 0.65 8.06
C VAL A 69 11.92 0.99 9.42
N HIS A 70 13.06 0.37 9.78
CA HIS A 70 13.76 0.68 11.02
C HIS A 70 14.19 2.15 11.09
N LEU A 71 14.77 2.68 10.00
CA LEU A 71 15.21 4.08 9.94
C LEU A 71 14.05 5.05 10.13
N LEU A 72 12.92 4.84 9.43
CA LEU A 72 11.74 5.68 9.53
C LEU A 72 11.09 5.64 10.93
N GLY A 73 11.07 4.46 11.56
CA GLY A 73 10.47 4.24 12.88
C GLY A 73 11.43 4.46 14.07
N THR A 74 12.69 4.87 13.82
CA THR A 74 13.68 5.00 14.89
C THR A 74 13.34 6.15 15.83
N LEU A 75 13.35 5.85 17.13
CA LEU A 75 13.21 6.87 18.18
C LEU A 75 14.52 7.68 18.29
N THR A 76 14.42 8.97 18.05
CA THR A 76 15.52 9.94 18.20
C THR A 76 15.37 10.74 19.50
N ARG A 77 16.33 11.63 19.80
CA ARG A 77 16.20 12.58 20.93
C ARG A 77 15.04 13.56 20.71
N ALA A 78 14.63 13.81 19.48
CA ALA A 78 13.48 14.65 19.13
C ALA A 78 12.15 13.88 19.06
N GLY A 79 12.15 12.58 19.41
CA GLY A 79 11.00 11.70 19.29
C GLY A 79 11.05 10.76 18.09
N ARG A 80 9.95 10.07 17.83
CA ARG A 80 9.74 9.24 16.63
C ARG A 80 9.14 10.10 15.53
N LEU A 81 9.65 9.97 14.30
CA LEU A 81 9.14 10.73 13.17
C LEU A 81 7.81 10.13 12.66
N TYR A 82 7.80 8.81 12.43
CA TYR A 82 6.61 8.11 11.92
C TYR A 82 6.47 6.73 12.57
N GLU A 83 5.24 6.25 12.67
CA GLU A 83 4.94 4.83 12.75
C GLU A 83 4.78 4.28 11.34
N VAL A 84 5.32 3.08 11.08
CA VAL A 84 5.31 2.48 9.75
C VAL A 84 4.48 1.21 9.78
N ASP A 85 3.38 1.20 9.04
CA ASP A 85 2.55 0.02 8.84
C ASP A 85 2.85 -0.62 7.47
N VAL A 86 3.25 -1.87 7.49
CA VAL A 86 3.56 -2.65 6.28
C VAL A 86 2.60 -3.82 6.07
N ARG A 87 1.43 -3.80 6.74
CA ARG A 87 0.48 -4.93 6.73
C ARG A 87 -0.46 -4.94 5.52
N LEU A 88 -0.54 -3.87 4.75
CA LEU A 88 -1.37 -3.77 3.53
C LEU A 88 -0.78 -4.54 2.33
N ARG A 89 0.08 -5.52 2.58
CA ARG A 89 0.61 -6.43 1.57
C ARG A 89 -0.10 -7.78 1.63
N PRO A 90 -0.05 -8.59 0.56
CA PRO A 90 -0.52 -9.98 0.59
C PRO A 90 -0.01 -10.75 1.81
N ASP A 91 -0.88 -11.54 2.42
CA ASP A 91 -0.63 -12.30 3.65
C ASP A 91 -0.29 -11.45 4.90
N GLY A 92 -0.47 -10.14 4.81
CA GLY A 92 -0.29 -9.21 5.93
C GLY A 92 1.06 -9.35 6.63
N SER A 93 1.07 -9.45 7.95
CA SER A 93 2.31 -9.57 8.75
C SER A 93 3.06 -10.89 8.56
N LYS A 94 2.41 -11.94 8.02
CA LYS A 94 3.02 -13.26 7.80
C LYS A 94 3.84 -13.32 6.50
N GLY A 95 3.54 -12.46 5.52
CA GLY A 95 4.22 -12.38 4.24
C GLY A 95 5.61 -11.75 4.32
N MET A 96 6.39 -11.91 3.25
CA MET A 96 7.67 -11.21 3.09
C MET A 96 7.46 -9.69 3.12
N PRO A 97 8.38 -8.90 3.69
CA PRO A 97 8.26 -7.44 3.77
C PRO A 97 8.35 -6.74 2.41
N VAL A 98 8.68 -7.47 1.36
CA VAL A 98 8.77 -6.99 -0.03
C VAL A 98 8.20 -8.05 -0.95
N LEU A 99 7.55 -7.62 -2.05
CA LEU A 99 7.03 -8.52 -3.09
C LEU A 99 7.64 -8.16 -4.45
N SER A 100 7.76 -9.17 -5.33
CA SER A 100 7.96 -8.84 -6.74
C SER A 100 6.71 -8.19 -7.30
N ILE A 101 6.89 -7.23 -8.21
CA ILE A 101 5.75 -6.56 -8.85
C ILE A 101 4.84 -7.56 -9.58
N ALA A 102 5.39 -8.62 -10.17
CA ALA A 102 4.61 -9.68 -10.82
C ALA A 102 3.72 -10.43 -9.81
N ALA A 103 4.29 -10.88 -8.68
CA ALA A 103 3.51 -11.56 -7.64
C ALA A 103 2.43 -10.65 -7.03
N TYR A 104 2.71 -9.34 -6.91
CA TYR A 104 1.73 -8.36 -6.49
C TYR A 104 0.57 -8.24 -7.51
N GLU A 105 0.88 -8.14 -8.80
CA GLU A 105 -0.10 -8.07 -9.88
C GLU A 105 -1.01 -9.31 -9.92
N ASP A 106 -0.43 -10.50 -9.82
CA ASP A 106 -1.17 -11.77 -9.80
C ASP A 106 -2.09 -11.86 -8.58
N TYR A 107 -1.57 -11.49 -7.40
CA TYR A 107 -2.38 -11.45 -6.19
C TYR A 107 -3.57 -10.50 -6.32
N GLN A 108 -3.33 -9.29 -6.80
CA GLN A 108 -4.38 -8.28 -6.91
C GLN A 108 -5.47 -8.66 -7.92
N ARG A 109 -5.12 -9.39 -8.99
CA ARG A 109 -6.09 -9.85 -9.99
C ARG A 109 -6.92 -11.05 -9.52
N GLU A 110 -6.27 -11.99 -8.83
CA GLU A 110 -6.87 -13.30 -8.60
C GLU A 110 -7.44 -13.48 -7.20
N ARG A 111 -6.87 -12.78 -6.19
CA ARG A 111 -7.11 -13.09 -4.78
C ARG A 111 -7.48 -11.90 -3.91
N ALA A 112 -7.31 -10.68 -4.42
CA ALA A 112 -7.58 -9.49 -3.62
C ALA A 112 -9.07 -9.37 -3.25
N TRP A 113 -9.32 -9.02 -2.01
CA TRP A 113 -10.65 -8.70 -1.52
C TRP A 113 -11.05 -7.28 -1.95
N VAL A 114 -12.35 -7.00 -1.98
CA VAL A 114 -12.87 -5.67 -2.36
C VAL A 114 -12.25 -4.55 -1.49
N TRP A 115 -12.01 -4.80 -0.20
CA TRP A 115 -11.40 -3.81 0.68
C TRP A 115 -9.92 -3.50 0.34
N GLU A 116 -9.19 -4.44 -0.24
CA GLU A 116 -7.82 -4.20 -0.73
C GLU A 116 -7.84 -3.33 -1.98
N LEU A 117 -8.82 -3.54 -2.86
CA LEU A 117 -9.07 -2.66 -3.99
C LEU A 117 -9.52 -1.26 -3.54
N GLN A 118 -10.31 -1.14 -2.48
CA GLN A 118 -10.60 0.16 -1.87
C GLN A 118 -9.33 0.87 -1.40
N ALA A 119 -8.45 0.16 -0.69
CA ALA A 119 -7.17 0.73 -0.26
C ALA A 119 -6.31 1.19 -1.44
N LEU A 120 -6.39 0.47 -2.58
CA LEU A 120 -5.65 0.78 -3.80
C LEU A 120 -6.10 2.11 -4.45
N VAL A 121 -7.32 2.58 -4.19
CA VAL A 121 -7.82 3.87 -4.70
C VAL A 121 -6.89 5.02 -4.30
N ARG A 122 -6.35 5.00 -3.09
CA ARG A 122 -5.44 6.02 -2.57
C ARG A 122 -3.95 5.64 -2.70
N ALA A 123 -3.63 4.51 -3.35
CA ALA A 123 -2.27 4.04 -3.45
C ALA A 123 -1.47 4.80 -4.51
N ARG A 124 -0.21 5.15 -4.18
CA ARG A 124 0.69 5.92 -5.03
C ARG A 124 2.13 5.51 -4.80
N ALA A 125 2.93 5.35 -5.86
CA ALA A 125 4.37 5.19 -5.73
C ALA A 125 5.00 6.52 -5.29
N VAL A 126 5.74 6.52 -4.18
CA VAL A 126 6.28 7.74 -3.55
C VAL A 126 7.80 7.84 -3.61
N ALA A 127 8.50 6.71 -3.79
CA ALA A 127 9.95 6.71 -3.89
C ALA A 127 10.45 5.45 -4.61
N GLY A 128 11.71 5.49 -5.06
CA GLY A 128 12.41 4.35 -5.64
C GLY A 128 12.48 4.37 -7.16
N ASP A 129 12.50 3.20 -7.78
CA ASP A 129 12.68 3.03 -9.21
C ASP A 129 11.48 3.57 -10.01
N ARG A 130 11.76 4.47 -10.97
CA ARG A 130 10.71 5.15 -11.78
C ARG A 130 10.01 4.20 -12.75
N THR A 131 10.70 3.19 -13.25
CA THR A 131 10.10 2.23 -14.19
C THR A 131 9.11 1.35 -13.45
N LEU A 132 9.50 0.88 -12.28
CA LEU A 132 8.66 0.11 -11.39
C LEU A 132 7.47 0.92 -10.88
N ALA A 133 7.68 2.19 -10.53
CA ALA A 133 6.61 3.12 -10.14
C ALA A 133 5.58 3.29 -11.26
N ARG A 134 6.03 3.46 -12.52
CA ARG A 134 5.14 3.54 -13.69
C ARG A 134 4.40 2.21 -13.96
N ARG A 135 5.06 1.07 -13.74
CA ARG A 135 4.40 -0.24 -13.85
C ARG A 135 3.31 -0.38 -12.80
N PHE A 136 3.60 -0.03 -11.55
CA PHE A 136 2.60 0.00 -10.48
C PHE A 136 1.40 0.90 -10.83
N ALA A 137 1.65 2.12 -11.32
CA ALA A 137 0.56 3.05 -11.68
C ALA A 137 -0.36 2.45 -12.76
N ARG A 138 0.20 1.87 -13.82
CA ARG A 138 -0.59 1.18 -14.87
C ARG A 138 -1.38 -0.01 -14.31
N THR A 139 -0.77 -0.80 -13.43
CA THR A 139 -1.45 -1.93 -12.77
C THR A 139 -2.61 -1.44 -11.92
N ARG A 140 -2.41 -0.38 -11.13
CA ARG A 140 -3.46 0.26 -10.33
C ARG A 140 -4.62 0.74 -11.21
N GLU A 141 -4.33 1.47 -12.28
CA GLU A 141 -5.33 1.98 -13.22
C GLU A 141 -6.12 0.84 -13.86
N ALA A 142 -5.47 -0.22 -14.34
CA ALA A 142 -6.12 -1.38 -14.91
C ALA A 142 -7.04 -2.07 -13.87
N LEU A 143 -6.52 -2.35 -12.68
CA LEU A 143 -7.29 -3.00 -11.62
C LEU A 143 -8.51 -2.19 -11.19
N LEU A 144 -8.39 -0.88 -11.02
CA LEU A 144 -9.50 -0.03 -10.60
C LEU A 144 -10.48 0.24 -11.75
N GLY A 145 -10.02 0.24 -13.00
CA GLY A 145 -10.81 0.44 -14.20
C GLY A 145 -11.62 -0.78 -14.67
N ASP A 146 -11.38 -1.96 -14.09
CA ASP A 146 -12.16 -3.15 -14.41
C ASP A 146 -13.64 -3.01 -14.01
N ALA A 147 -14.53 -3.43 -14.90
CA ALA A 147 -15.97 -3.49 -14.59
C ALA A 147 -16.26 -4.57 -13.53
N ARG A 148 -17.07 -4.23 -12.54
CA ARG A 148 -17.42 -5.10 -11.42
C ARG A 148 -18.93 -5.24 -11.24
N ASP A 149 -19.33 -6.34 -10.61
CA ASP A 149 -20.69 -6.48 -10.09
C ASP A 149 -20.92 -5.45 -8.96
N GLY A 150 -21.72 -4.43 -9.27
CA GLY A 150 -21.95 -3.31 -8.36
C GLY A 150 -22.67 -3.72 -7.07
N ASP A 151 -23.57 -4.69 -7.13
CA ASP A 151 -24.32 -5.12 -5.95
C ASP A 151 -23.42 -5.91 -4.99
N ARG A 152 -22.57 -6.77 -5.53
CA ARG A 152 -21.55 -7.47 -4.76
C ARG A 152 -20.57 -6.48 -4.10
N VAL A 153 -20.04 -5.52 -4.85
CA VAL A 153 -19.12 -4.51 -4.32
C VAL A 153 -19.77 -3.73 -3.17
N ARG A 154 -21.02 -3.26 -3.34
CA ARG A 154 -21.73 -2.53 -2.28
C ARG A 154 -21.92 -3.38 -1.03
N ALA A 155 -22.36 -4.61 -1.19
CA ALA A 155 -22.59 -5.53 -0.07
C ALA A 155 -21.30 -5.80 0.74
N GLU A 156 -20.18 -6.08 0.05
CA GLU A 156 -18.90 -6.33 0.71
C GLU A 156 -18.36 -5.10 1.44
N ILE A 157 -18.49 -3.89 0.84
CA ILE A 157 -18.06 -2.62 1.45
C ILE A 157 -18.88 -2.32 2.71
N VAL A 158 -20.20 -2.44 2.64
CA VAL A 158 -21.08 -2.21 3.79
C VAL A 158 -20.78 -3.18 4.93
N ALA A 159 -20.61 -4.46 4.61
CA ALA A 159 -20.27 -5.48 5.59
C ALA A 159 -18.90 -5.23 6.25
N MET A 160 -17.91 -4.82 5.46
CA MET A 160 -16.57 -4.48 5.98
C MET A 160 -16.65 -3.25 6.90
N ARG A 161 -17.34 -2.20 6.47
CA ARG A 161 -17.47 -0.98 7.29
C ARG A 161 -18.19 -1.25 8.61
N ALA A 162 -19.25 -2.06 8.59
CA ALA A 162 -19.97 -2.45 9.80
C ALA A 162 -19.03 -3.17 10.80
N ARG A 163 -18.22 -4.13 10.31
CA ARG A 163 -17.23 -4.83 11.13
C ARG A 163 -16.16 -3.90 11.72
N TRP A 164 -15.65 -2.97 10.92
CA TRP A 164 -14.66 -1.99 11.38
C TRP A 164 -15.23 -1.06 12.44
N ARG A 165 -16.46 -0.59 12.24
CA ARG A 165 -17.13 0.27 13.22
C ARG A 165 -17.31 -0.44 14.55
N ALA A 166 -17.84 -1.65 14.54
CA ALA A 166 -18.07 -2.44 15.75
C ALA A 166 -16.81 -2.63 16.62
N GLY A 167 -15.62 -2.64 16.01
CA GLY A 167 -14.36 -2.81 16.74
C GLY A 167 -13.59 -1.53 17.05
N ARG A 168 -14.00 -0.38 16.48
CA ARG A 168 -13.18 0.84 16.51
C ARG A 168 -13.92 2.11 16.91
N ASP A 169 -15.24 2.16 16.74
CA ASP A 169 -16.05 3.30 17.16
C ASP A 169 -16.01 3.43 18.69
N ARG A 170 -15.62 4.60 19.16
CA ARG A 170 -15.54 4.96 20.57
C ARG A 170 -16.59 6.00 20.96
N SER A 171 -17.60 6.17 20.13
CA SER A 171 -18.74 7.05 20.45
C SER A 171 -19.49 6.53 21.66
N ASP A 172 -19.93 7.45 22.53
CA ASP A 172 -20.80 7.19 23.66
C ASP A 172 -21.91 8.27 23.74
N ALA A 173 -22.68 8.29 24.80
CA ALA A 173 -23.77 9.24 24.97
C ALA A 173 -23.32 10.72 25.04
N ALA A 174 -22.06 10.99 25.39
CA ALA A 174 -21.50 12.33 25.57
C ALA A 174 -20.49 12.70 24.46
N ASN A 175 -19.88 11.72 23.79
CA ASN A 175 -18.80 11.94 22.86
C ASN A 175 -19.06 11.22 21.54
N PHE A 176 -18.86 11.93 20.43
CA PHE A 176 -18.93 11.38 19.10
C PHE A 176 -17.51 11.13 18.54
N ASP A 177 -17.22 9.91 18.08
CA ASP A 177 -15.99 9.60 17.38
C ASP A 177 -16.03 10.15 15.96
N LEU A 178 -15.41 11.30 15.74
CA LEU A 178 -15.35 11.99 14.44
C LEU A 178 -14.73 11.14 13.33
N LYS A 179 -13.87 10.18 13.68
CA LYS A 179 -13.21 9.33 12.69
C LYS A 179 -14.01 8.07 12.40
N GLN A 180 -14.40 7.33 13.44
CA GLN A 180 -14.96 5.98 13.32
C GLN A 180 -16.47 5.91 13.50
N GLY A 181 -17.07 6.93 14.09
CA GLY A 181 -18.51 7.02 14.35
C GLY A 181 -19.35 6.98 13.07
N LEU A 182 -20.65 6.77 13.24
CA LEU A 182 -21.60 6.74 12.11
C LEU A 182 -21.66 8.12 11.44
N GLY A 183 -21.36 8.20 10.15
CA GLY A 183 -21.24 9.47 9.42
C GLY A 183 -19.90 10.19 9.62
N GLY A 184 -18.93 9.58 10.31
CA GLY A 184 -17.60 10.11 10.49
C GLY A 184 -16.71 10.03 9.24
N LEU A 185 -15.46 10.47 9.38
CA LEU A 185 -14.52 10.58 8.25
C LEU A 185 -14.34 9.26 7.47
N VAL A 186 -14.29 8.13 8.17
CA VAL A 186 -14.12 6.82 7.52
C VAL A 186 -15.34 6.45 6.68
N ASP A 187 -16.56 6.87 7.04
CA ASP A 187 -17.75 6.63 6.19
C ASP A 187 -17.65 7.41 4.88
N ILE A 188 -17.12 8.64 4.91
CA ILE A 188 -16.87 9.45 3.70
C ILE A 188 -15.80 8.80 2.84
N GLU A 189 -14.68 8.37 3.43
CA GLU A 189 -13.62 7.66 2.71
C GLU A 189 -14.14 6.38 2.03
N PHE A 190 -14.91 5.56 2.75
CA PHE A 190 -15.51 4.35 2.20
C PHE A 190 -16.47 4.64 1.05
N LEU A 191 -17.28 5.70 1.17
CA LEU A 191 -18.19 6.14 0.11
C LEU A 191 -17.41 6.56 -1.15
N LEU A 192 -16.39 7.41 -1.01
CA LEU A 192 -15.60 7.87 -2.15
C LEU A 192 -14.88 6.69 -2.84
N GLN A 193 -14.27 5.80 -2.08
CA GLN A 193 -13.61 4.60 -2.60
C GLN A 193 -14.61 3.67 -3.31
N ALA A 194 -15.82 3.52 -2.74
CA ALA A 194 -16.89 2.74 -3.36
C ALA A 194 -17.31 3.34 -4.70
N LEU A 195 -17.49 4.66 -4.77
CA LEU A 195 -17.86 5.36 -6.00
C LEU A 195 -16.77 5.18 -7.09
N VAL A 196 -15.49 5.26 -6.73
CA VAL A 196 -14.41 4.97 -7.67
C VAL A 196 -14.53 3.54 -8.20
N LEU A 197 -14.63 2.52 -7.33
CA LEU A 197 -14.73 1.12 -7.74
C LEU A 197 -15.96 0.81 -8.61
N LEU A 198 -17.06 1.52 -8.41
CA LEU A 198 -18.31 1.32 -9.15
C LEU A 198 -18.34 2.04 -10.49
N HIS A 199 -17.62 3.13 -10.61
CA HIS A 199 -17.77 4.04 -11.75
C HIS A 199 -16.52 4.26 -12.59
N ALA A 200 -15.33 3.89 -12.13
CA ALA A 200 -14.07 4.13 -12.84
C ALA A 200 -14.01 3.50 -14.24
N ALA A 201 -14.63 2.32 -14.43
CA ALA A 201 -14.72 1.67 -15.73
C ALA A 201 -15.42 2.55 -16.79
N ARG A 202 -16.38 3.39 -16.37
CA ARG A 202 -17.12 4.32 -17.26
C ARG A 202 -16.55 5.73 -17.22
N HIS A 203 -15.85 6.08 -16.16
CA HIS A 203 -15.29 7.41 -15.89
C HIS A 203 -13.81 7.31 -15.49
N PRO A 204 -12.89 7.04 -16.44
CA PRO A 204 -11.47 6.84 -16.16
C PRO A 204 -10.81 8.05 -15.46
N GLY A 205 -11.37 9.25 -15.62
CA GLY A 205 -10.90 10.45 -14.92
C GLY A 205 -10.93 10.34 -13.39
N LEU A 206 -11.74 9.43 -12.81
CA LEU A 206 -11.74 9.15 -11.37
C LEU A 206 -10.46 8.46 -10.87
N LEU A 207 -9.63 7.97 -11.79
CA LEU A 207 -8.36 7.29 -11.45
C LEU A 207 -7.16 8.22 -11.43
N ALA A 208 -7.33 9.47 -11.88
CA ALA A 208 -6.26 10.47 -11.84
C ALA A 208 -5.82 10.67 -10.38
N SER A 209 -4.51 10.52 -10.13
CA SER A 209 -3.91 10.80 -8.83
C SER A 209 -3.84 12.30 -8.62
N GLY A 210 -4.26 12.79 -7.47
CA GLY A 210 -4.10 14.20 -7.11
C GLY A 210 -5.42 14.94 -6.82
N HIS A 211 -6.32 14.29 -6.11
CA HIS A 211 -7.47 14.95 -5.50
C HIS A 211 -7.43 14.78 -4.01
#